data_07034ba56bdb84f4e9befae98f37003a
#
_entry.id   07034ba56bdb84f4e9befae98f37003a
#
_cell.length_a   1.000
_cell.length_b   1.000
_cell.length_c   1.000
_cell.angle_alpha   90.00
_cell.angle_beta   90.00
_cell.angle_gamma   90.00
#
_symmetry.space_group_name_H-M   'P 1'
#
loop_
_entity.id
_entity.type
_entity.pdbx_description
1 polymer ?
#
loop_
_entity_poly.entity_id
_entity_poly.type
_entity_poly.pdbx_seq_one_letter_code
_entity_poly.pdbx_strand_id
1 'polypeptide(L)'
;MCKSITISSTSKNKKIMIKAEVTVCGTISRIAAVRNRKEGRQFVSFGIQTVVKDKSGINKTIDISVAKDYVEGEDTGVIRQGTRIEVKGILTFRKKGEALYLNMEASDISLENVSGEDSIVGNLHFLGKASKNVEVKSTKKGDSFIVFSGFSTSKEDENFEYIWVRFVQFETERPG
;
A
#
# COMPACT_ATOMS: atom_id res chain seq x y z
N MET A 1 14.37 8.76 -7.74
CA MET A 1 13.81 7.80 -6.76
C MET A 1 13.71 6.43 -7.39
N CYS A 2 14.51 5.48 -6.93
CA CYS A 2 14.44 4.11 -7.39
C CYS A 2 13.24 3.42 -6.78
N LYS A 3 12.24 3.11 -7.58
CA LYS A 3 11.19 2.15 -7.23
C LYS A 3 11.70 0.78 -7.66
N SER A 4 12.25 0.01 -6.75
CA SER A 4 12.58 -1.37 -7.04
C SER A 4 11.33 -2.24 -6.93
N ILE A 5 10.97 -2.92 -8.01
CA ILE A 5 9.94 -3.96 -8.01
C ILE A 5 10.67 -5.28 -7.98
N THR A 6 10.54 -6.03 -6.88
CA THR A 6 11.10 -7.37 -6.79
C THR A 6 10.03 -8.39 -7.16
N ILE A 7 10.28 -9.13 -8.23
CA ILE A 7 9.43 -10.26 -8.66
C ILE A 7 10.19 -11.53 -8.33
N SER A 8 9.66 -12.33 -7.41
CA SER A 8 10.24 -13.65 -7.10
C SER A 8 9.26 -14.77 -7.43
N SER A 9 9.76 -15.83 -8.07
CA SER A 9 9.02 -17.06 -8.25
C SER A 9 9.16 -17.94 -7.01
N THR A 10 8.05 -18.43 -6.48
CA THR A 10 8.07 -19.20 -5.23
C THR A 10 7.61 -20.63 -5.37
N SER A 11 8.24 -21.50 -4.60
CA SER A 11 7.87 -22.90 -4.40
C SER A 11 6.50 -23.04 -3.70
N LYS A 12 5.91 -24.20 -3.85
CA LYS A 12 4.50 -24.60 -3.67
C LYS A 12 3.72 -24.22 -2.42
N ASN A 13 4.26 -23.52 -1.41
CA ASN A 13 3.55 -23.25 -0.14
C ASN A 13 3.67 -21.81 0.41
N LYS A 14 4.11 -20.84 -0.38
CA LYS A 14 4.19 -19.45 0.09
C LYS A 14 2.89 -18.69 -0.22
N LYS A 15 2.30 -18.11 0.83
CA LYS A 15 1.14 -17.22 0.72
C LYS A 15 1.45 -16.11 -0.29
N ILE A 16 0.74 -16.12 -1.41
CA ILE A 16 0.85 -15.08 -2.44
C ILE A 16 0.26 -13.80 -1.86
N MET A 17 1.01 -12.70 -1.90
CA MET A 17 0.65 -11.48 -1.22
C MET A 17 1.25 -10.26 -1.93
N ILE A 18 0.48 -9.20 -1.96
CA ILE A 18 0.95 -7.87 -2.33
C ILE A 18 1.12 -7.08 -1.05
N LYS A 19 2.30 -6.56 -0.80
CA LYS A 19 2.58 -5.69 0.34
C LYS A 19 3.58 -4.59 -0.05
N ALA A 20 3.53 -3.47 0.65
CA ALA A 20 4.47 -2.39 0.44
C ALA A 20 5.01 -1.89 1.78
N GLU A 21 6.32 -1.72 1.87
CA GLU A 21 6.95 -1.00 2.97
C GLU A 21 6.92 0.48 2.62
N VAL A 22 6.13 1.27 3.34
CA VAL A 22 5.84 2.65 2.97
C VAL A 22 5.92 3.61 4.14
N THR A 23 6.19 4.86 3.80
CA THR A 23 5.91 6.03 4.62
C THR A 23 4.74 6.77 3.99
N VAL A 24 3.69 6.99 4.77
CA VAL A 24 2.48 7.71 4.34
C VAL A 24 2.39 9.01 5.10
N CYS A 25 2.31 10.13 4.38
CA CYS A 25 1.93 11.43 4.92
C CYS A 25 0.49 11.74 4.50
N GLY A 26 -0.35 12.07 5.46
CA GLY A 26 -1.75 12.35 5.20
C GLY A 26 -2.44 13.03 6.38
N THR A 27 -3.75 12.98 6.38
CA THR A 27 -4.60 13.54 7.41
C THR A 27 -5.43 12.44 8.08
N ILE A 28 -5.54 12.48 9.39
CA ILE A 28 -6.35 11.52 10.14
C ILE A 28 -7.81 11.72 9.77
N SER A 29 -8.42 10.69 9.18
CA SER A 29 -9.83 10.70 8.74
C SER A 29 -10.78 10.06 9.76
N ARG A 30 -10.27 9.14 10.56
CA ARG A 30 -11.02 8.46 11.63
C ARG A 30 -10.18 8.41 12.90
N ILE A 31 -10.80 8.80 14.01
CA ILE A 31 -10.16 8.81 15.34
C ILE A 31 -9.67 7.42 15.75
N ALA A 32 -8.68 7.41 16.65
CA ALA A 32 -8.16 6.19 17.23
C ALA A 32 -9.18 5.49 18.13
N ALA A 33 -9.21 4.17 18.03
CA ALA A 33 -9.97 3.30 18.92
C ALA A 33 -9.13 2.09 19.30
N VAL A 34 -9.11 1.77 20.60
CA VAL A 34 -8.48 0.54 21.09
C VAL A 34 -9.40 -0.64 20.81
N ARG A 35 -8.87 -1.68 20.21
CA ARG A 35 -9.59 -2.89 19.81
C ARG A 35 -8.84 -4.13 20.27
N ASN A 36 -9.54 -5.26 20.40
CA ASN A 36 -8.96 -6.54 20.72
C ASN A 36 -8.81 -7.40 19.47
N ARG A 37 -7.64 -8.01 19.28
CA ARG A 37 -7.44 -9.11 18.34
C ARG A 37 -8.04 -10.41 18.90
N LYS A 38 -8.33 -11.37 18.01
CA LYS A 38 -8.88 -12.68 18.42
C LYS A 38 -8.01 -13.40 19.46
N GLU A 39 -6.72 -13.09 19.52
CA GLU A 39 -5.75 -13.66 20.47
C GLU A 39 -5.65 -12.89 21.79
N GLY A 40 -6.53 -11.91 22.05
CA GLY A 40 -6.55 -11.12 23.27
C GLY A 40 -5.57 -9.94 23.32
N ARG A 41 -4.68 -9.79 22.33
CA ARG A 41 -3.81 -8.60 22.22
C ARG A 41 -4.60 -7.37 21.79
N GLN A 42 -4.32 -6.25 22.44
CA GLN A 42 -4.93 -4.97 22.09
C GLN A 42 -4.14 -4.26 20.98
N PHE A 43 -4.86 -3.54 20.15
CA PHE A 43 -4.28 -2.68 19.12
C PHE A 43 -5.08 -1.39 18.98
N VAL A 44 -4.41 -0.35 18.53
CA VAL A 44 -5.02 0.93 18.17
C VAL A 44 -5.35 0.92 16.69
N SER A 45 -6.60 1.24 16.35
CA SER A 45 -7.05 1.36 14.97
C SER A 45 -7.53 2.78 14.68
N PHE A 46 -7.07 3.37 13.59
CA PHE A 46 -7.49 4.68 13.09
C PHE A 46 -7.48 4.72 11.56
N GLY A 47 -7.93 5.81 10.98
CA GLY A 47 -7.93 5.98 9.52
C GLY A 47 -7.12 7.18 9.09
N ILE A 48 -6.46 7.06 7.94
CA ILE A 48 -5.74 8.15 7.27
C ILE A 48 -6.32 8.33 5.89
N GLN A 49 -6.45 9.58 5.47
CA GLN A 49 -6.66 9.99 4.10
C GLN A 49 -5.38 10.61 3.55
N THR A 50 -5.00 10.22 2.35
CA THR A 50 -3.90 10.84 1.60
C THR A 50 -4.34 11.09 0.17
N VAL A 51 -3.99 12.26 -0.36
CA VAL A 51 -4.34 12.65 -1.73
C VAL A 51 -3.11 12.49 -2.61
N VAL A 52 -3.20 11.63 -3.59
CA VAL A 52 -2.13 11.42 -4.57
C VAL A 52 -2.57 11.89 -5.94
N LYS A 53 -1.64 12.48 -6.68
CA LYS A 53 -1.86 12.86 -8.08
C LYS A 53 -1.52 11.68 -8.97
N ASP A 54 -2.42 11.37 -9.89
CA ASP A 54 -2.11 10.43 -10.96
C ASP A 54 -1.25 11.11 -12.05
N LYS A 55 -0.85 10.34 -13.07
CA LYS A 55 -0.05 10.86 -14.18
C LYS A 55 -0.78 11.91 -15.03
N SER A 56 -2.10 11.97 -14.97
CA SER A 56 -2.93 12.98 -15.64
C SER A 56 -3.12 14.24 -14.80
N GLY A 57 -2.58 14.27 -13.58
CA GLY A 57 -2.71 15.38 -12.64
C GLY A 57 -4.04 15.37 -11.86
N ILE A 58 -4.84 14.33 -12.01
CA ILE A 58 -6.09 14.16 -11.25
C ILE A 58 -5.77 13.70 -9.83
N ASN A 59 -6.32 14.42 -8.86
CA ASN A 59 -6.19 14.04 -7.46
C ASN A 59 -7.07 12.83 -7.15
N LYS A 60 -6.48 11.84 -6.50
CA LYS A 60 -7.20 10.68 -5.96
C LYS A 60 -7.01 10.62 -4.46
N THR A 61 -8.11 10.58 -3.74
CA THR A 61 -8.11 10.35 -2.30
C THR A 61 -8.03 8.87 -2.02
N ILE A 62 -7.08 8.49 -1.20
CA ILE A 62 -6.86 7.11 -0.77
C ILE A 62 -7.11 7.02 0.72
N ASP A 63 -8.01 6.13 1.12
CA ASP A 63 -8.30 5.82 2.51
C ASP A 63 -7.48 4.60 2.95
N ILE A 64 -6.79 4.73 4.07
CA ILE A 64 -5.95 3.69 4.66
C ILE A 64 -6.40 3.42 6.08
N SER A 65 -6.75 2.18 6.38
CA SER A 65 -6.95 1.71 7.75
C SER A 65 -5.62 1.36 8.38
N VAL A 66 -5.27 2.04 9.46
CA VAL A 66 -4.01 1.84 10.18
C VAL A 66 -4.27 1.11 11.48
N ALA A 67 -3.41 0.14 11.78
CA ALA A 67 -3.34 -0.54 13.05
C ALA A 67 -1.92 -0.47 13.60
N LYS A 68 -1.79 -0.29 14.90
CA LYS A 68 -0.53 -0.43 15.64
C LYS A 68 -0.79 -1.18 16.94
N ASP A 69 0.20 -1.85 17.47
CA ASP A 69 0.07 -2.47 18.79
C ASP A 69 -0.19 -1.40 19.87
N TYR A 70 -1.12 -1.70 20.78
CA TYR A 70 -1.41 -0.82 21.89
C TYR A 70 -0.35 -0.98 22.98
N VAL A 71 0.13 0.14 23.48
CA VAL A 71 1.02 0.20 24.63
C VAL A 71 0.21 0.67 25.83
N GLU A 72 0.27 -0.06 26.93
CA GLU A 72 -0.46 0.31 28.16
C GLU A 72 -0.03 1.69 28.68
N GLY A 73 -1.00 2.56 28.94
CA GLY A 73 -0.77 3.94 29.34
C GLY A 73 -0.54 4.93 28.18
N GLU A 74 -0.60 4.47 26.94
CA GLU A 74 -0.49 5.33 25.77
C GLU A 74 -1.72 6.23 25.63
N ASP A 75 -1.50 7.53 25.44
CA ASP A 75 -2.57 8.48 25.13
C ASP A 75 -2.94 8.39 23.64
N THR A 76 -3.97 7.62 23.32
CA THR A 76 -4.52 7.53 21.95
C THR A 76 -5.32 8.77 21.55
N GLY A 77 -5.66 9.65 22.49
CA GLY A 77 -6.40 10.89 22.24
C GLY A 77 -5.63 11.94 21.43
N VAL A 78 -4.32 11.76 21.27
CA VAL A 78 -3.47 12.61 20.40
C VAL A 78 -3.76 12.35 18.92
N ILE A 79 -4.29 11.17 18.55
CA ILE A 79 -4.65 10.81 17.18
C ILE A 79 -6.05 11.34 16.87
N ARG A 80 -6.13 12.62 16.49
CA ARG A 80 -7.38 13.35 16.29
C ARG A 80 -7.69 13.53 14.80
N GLN A 81 -8.97 13.45 14.47
CA GLN A 81 -9.42 13.74 13.10
C GLN A 81 -8.99 15.14 12.64
N GLY A 82 -8.53 15.24 11.40
CA GLY A 82 -8.04 16.47 10.81
C GLY A 82 -6.58 16.79 11.10
N THR A 83 -5.92 16.03 11.99
CA THR A 83 -4.48 16.23 12.29
C THR A 83 -3.60 15.60 11.22
N ARG A 84 -2.49 16.26 10.89
CA ARG A 84 -1.47 15.72 10.00
C ARG A 84 -0.70 14.61 10.70
N ILE A 85 -0.38 13.57 9.95
CA ILE A 85 0.31 12.40 10.46
C ILE A 85 1.26 11.82 9.41
N GLU A 86 2.43 11.38 9.87
CA GLU A 86 3.32 10.51 9.13
C GLU A 86 3.31 9.12 9.76
N VAL A 87 3.09 8.09 8.97
CA VAL A 87 3.09 6.70 9.41
C VAL A 87 4.03 5.89 8.56
N LYS A 88 4.92 5.13 9.21
CA LYS A 88 5.78 4.13 8.57
C LYS A 88 5.26 2.74 8.90
N GLY A 89 5.28 1.86 7.93
CA GLY A 89 4.85 0.48 8.17
C GLY A 89 4.62 -0.32 6.89
N ILE A 90 3.88 -1.39 7.05
CA ILE A 90 3.58 -2.32 5.96
C ILE A 90 2.14 -2.13 5.52
N LEU A 91 1.97 -1.71 4.27
CA LEU A 91 0.68 -1.58 3.60
C LEU A 91 0.34 -2.89 2.90
N THR A 92 -0.85 -3.40 3.12
CA THR A 92 -1.40 -4.58 2.48
C THR A 92 -2.69 -4.23 1.76
N PHE A 93 -3.01 -5.02 0.74
CA PHE A 93 -4.16 -4.82 -0.13
C PHE A 93 -5.11 -5.99 0.04
N ARG A 94 -6.37 -5.70 0.30
CA ARG A 94 -7.43 -6.69 0.43
C ARG A 94 -8.57 -6.33 -0.50
N LYS A 95 -8.96 -7.26 -1.35
CA LYS A 95 -10.12 -7.12 -2.21
C LYS A 95 -11.31 -7.86 -1.59
N LYS A 96 -12.48 -7.23 -1.61
CA LYS A 96 -13.75 -7.85 -1.24
C LYS A 96 -14.81 -7.38 -2.24
N GLY A 97 -15.24 -8.28 -3.11
CA GLY A 97 -16.06 -7.92 -4.26
C GLY A 97 -15.34 -6.93 -5.18
N GLU A 98 -15.96 -5.81 -5.47
CA GLU A 98 -15.37 -4.73 -6.29
C GLU A 98 -14.55 -3.72 -5.45
N ALA A 99 -14.62 -3.78 -4.13
CA ALA A 99 -13.92 -2.85 -3.25
C ALA A 99 -12.49 -3.30 -2.94
N LEU A 100 -11.55 -2.36 -3.00
CA LEU A 100 -10.17 -2.53 -2.59
C LEU A 100 -9.93 -1.79 -1.27
N TYR A 101 -9.50 -2.52 -0.26
CA TYR A 101 -9.17 -2.00 1.06
C TYR A 101 -7.67 -1.97 1.24
N LEU A 102 -7.17 -0.84 1.73
CA LEU A 102 -5.78 -0.66 2.09
C LEU A 102 -5.67 -0.70 3.61
N ASN A 103 -4.89 -1.64 4.12
CA ASN A 103 -4.64 -1.82 5.54
C ASN A 103 -3.14 -1.67 5.81
N MET A 104 -2.79 -0.96 6.85
CA MET A 104 -1.41 -0.67 7.22
C MET A 104 -1.14 -1.10 8.66
N GLU A 105 -0.13 -1.93 8.86
CA GLU A 105 0.43 -2.19 10.17
C GLU A 105 1.57 -1.19 10.39
N ALA A 106 1.33 -0.25 11.30
CA ALA A 106 2.29 0.81 11.60
C ALA A 106 3.42 0.32 12.49
N SER A 107 4.65 0.61 12.09
CA SER A 107 5.85 0.41 12.91
C SER A 107 6.27 1.70 13.63
N ASP A 108 5.95 2.86 13.06
CA ASP A 108 6.27 4.17 13.62
C ASP A 108 5.22 5.21 13.22
N ILE A 109 4.94 6.15 14.11
CA ILE A 109 3.97 7.22 13.92
C ILE A 109 4.56 8.53 14.40
N SER A 110 4.48 9.58 13.58
CA SER A 110 4.85 10.93 13.95
C SER A 110 3.69 11.90 13.73
N LEU A 111 3.42 12.72 14.72
CA LEU A 111 2.46 13.84 14.68
C LEU A 111 3.17 15.21 14.67
N GLU A 112 4.49 15.20 14.85
CA GLU A 112 5.31 16.40 14.89
C GLU A 112 6.13 16.55 13.61
N ASN A 113 6.29 17.78 13.15
CA ASN A 113 7.08 18.10 11.95
C ASN A 113 6.69 17.34 10.68
N VAL A 114 5.40 16.99 10.57
CA VAL A 114 4.88 16.26 9.42
C VAL A 114 4.80 17.20 8.21
N SER A 115 5.19 16.70 7.03
CA SER A 115 5.05 17.43 5.77
C SER A 115 3.61 17.90 5.53
N GLY A 116 3.46 19.11 5.01
CA GLY A 116 2.17 19.63 4.54
C GLY A 116 1.66 18.94 3.28
N GLU A 117 2.52 18.21 2.59
CA GLU A 117 2.16 17.47 1.36
C GLU A 117 1.78 16.03 1.65
N ASP A 118 0.74 15.59 0.98
CA ASP A 118 0.30 14.19 1.02
C ASP A 118 1.20 13.32 0.15
N SER A 119 1.60 12.18 0.67
CA SER A 119 2.47 11.25 -0.06
C SER A 119 2.34 9.81 0.41
N ILE A 120 2.62 8.89 -0.50
CA ILE A 120 2.89 7.47 -0.23
C ILE A 120 4.22 7.15 -0.91
N VAL A 121 5.24 6.87 -0.14
CA VAL A 121 6.59 6.59 -0.65
C VAL A 121 7.10 5.29 -0.05
N GLY A 122 7.66 4.43 -0.89
CA GLY A 122 8.24 3.17 -0.42
C GLY A 122 8.40 2.13 -1.52
N ASN A 123 8.54 0.88 -1.11
CA ASN A 123 8.80 -0.25 -1.99
C ASN A 123 7.62 -1.22 -2.01
N LEU A 124 7.14 -1.55 -3.19
CA LEU A 124 6.09 -2.54 -3.41
C LEU A 124 6.72 -3.91 -3.66
N HIS A 125 6.32 -4.90 -2.89
CA HIS A 125 6.65 -6.30 -3.07
C HIS A 125 5.42 -7.04 -3.60
N PHE A 126 5.55 -7.58 -4.81
CA PHE A 126 4.51 -8.37 -5.43
C PHE A 126 4.94 -9.84 -5.46
N LEU A 127 4.13 -10.68 -4.84
CA LEU A 127 4.24 -12.13 -4.92
C LEU A 127 2.98 -12.66 -5.60
N GLY A 128 3.14 -13.23 -6.79
CA GLY A 128 2.00 -13.69 -7.56
C GLY A 128 2.41 -14.42 -8.83
N LYS A 129 1.45 -14.58 -9.71
CA LYS A 129 1.68 -15.16 -11.04
C LYS A 129 1.64 -14.06 -12.08
N ALA A 130 2.69 -13.97 -12.90
CA ALA A 130 2.70 -13.09 -14.05
C ALA A 130 1.90 -13.70 -15.20
N SER A 131 1.22 -12.85 -15.95
CA SER A 131 0.62 -13.23 -17.22
C SER A 131 1.70 -13.63 -18.22
N LYS A 132 1.39 -14.59 -19.08
CA LYS A 132 2.28 -14.97 -20.19
C LYS A 132 2.37 -13.89 -21.28
N ASN A 133 1.39 -12.99 -21.33
CA ASN A 133 1.34 -11.95 -22.32
C ASN A 133 2.13 -10.73 -21.85
N VAL A 134 3.22 -10.47 -22.55
CA VAL A 134 4.03 -9.27 -22.40
C VAL A 134 3.86 -8.45 -23.65
N GLU A 135 3.44 -7.20 -23.53
CA GLU A 135 3.25 -6.29 -24.64
C GLU A 135 4.34 -5.23 -24.62
N VAL A 136 4.98 -5.03 -25.77
CA VAL A 136 5.88 -3.88 -25.97
C VAL A 136 5.07 -2.78 -26.65
N LYS A 137 5.06 -1.60 -26.07
CA LYS A 137 4.34 -0.42 -26.56
C LYS A 137 5.30 0.76 -26.68
N SER A 138 4.92 1.71 -27.51
CA SER A 138 5.67 2.96 -27.67
C SER A 138 4.83 4.16 -27.24
N THR A 139 5.50 5.15 -26.64
CA THR A 139 4.89 6.45 -26.36
C THR A 139 4.74 7.26 -27.65
N LYS A 140 3.97 8.33 -27.62
CA LYS A 140 3.88 9.30 -28.73
C LYS A 140 5.24 9.96 -29.07
N LYS A 141 6.19 9.92 -28.14
CA LYS A 141 7.56 10.44 -28.32
C LYS A 141 8.55 9.40 -28.86
N GLY A 142 8.11 8.13 -29.03
CA GLY A 142 8.92 7.05 -29.56
C GLY A 142 9.62 6.19 -28.50
N ASP A 143 9.48 6.50 -27.21
CA ASP A 143 10.09 5.69 -26.14
C ASP A 143 9.34 4.37 -26.01
N SER A 144 10.08 3.28 -25.88
CA SER A 144 9.50 1.95 -25.68
C SER A 144 9.21 1.68 -24.21
N PHE A 145 8.15 0.95 -23.96
CA PHE A 145 7.83 0.45 -22.61
C PHE A 145 7.17 -0.93 -22.69
N ILE A 146 7.40 -1.71 -21.65
CA ILE A 146 6.85 -3.05 -21.51
C ILE A 146 5.65 -3.00 -20.57
N VAL A 147 4.58 -3.67 -20.97
CA VAL A 147 3.37 -3.84 -20.16
C VAL A 147 3.10 -5.31 -19.96
N PHE A 148 2.93 -5.72 -18.72
CA PHE A 148 2.45 -7.05 -18.38
C PHE A 148 1.54 -6.99 -17.16
N SER A 149 0.75 -8.02 -16.98
CA SER A 149 -0.15 -8.14 -15.84
C SER A 149 0.27 -9.31 -14.95
N GLY A 150 -0.05 -9.20 -13.68
CA GLY A 150 0.10 -10.28 -12.75
C GLY A 150 -1.06 -10.31 -11.77
N PHE A 151 -1.28 -11.42 -11.14
CA PHE A 151 -2.27 -11.52 -10.09
C PHE A 151 -1.70 -12.18 -8.84
N SER A 152 -2.19 -11.71 -7.71
CA SER A 152 -1.98 -12.29 -6.39
C SER A 152 -3.30 -12.86 -5.90
N THR A 153 -3.24 -13.94 -5.15
CA THR A 153 -4.41 -14.54 -4.53
C THR A 153 -4.39 -14.27 -3.04
N SER A 154 -5.54 -13.88 -2.49
CA SER A 154 -5.79 -13.85 -1.06
C SER A 154 -6.83 -14.90 -0.74
N LYS A 155 -6.55 -15.76 0.23
CA LYS A 155 -7.53 -16.71 0.74
C LYS A 155 -8.14 -16.16 2.01
N GLU A 156 -9.45 -16.01 2.01
CA GLU A 156 -10.22 -15.70 3.20
C GLU A 156 -11.27 -16.80 3.36
N ASP A 157 -11.15 -17.54 4.45
CA ASP A 157 -11.93 -18.76 4.71
C ASP A 157 -11.80 -19.77 3.56
N GLU A 158 -12.88 -20.11 2.88
CA GLU A 158 -12.87 -21.01 1.72
C GLU A 158 -12.86 -20.28 0.37
N ASN A 159 -12.92 -18.95 0.38
CA ASN A 159 -12.96 -18.14 -0.83
C ASN A 159 -11.59 -17.62 -1.23
N PHE A 160 -11.33 -17.62 -2.54
CA PHE A 160 -10.16 -17.00 -3.13
C PHE A 160 -10.53 -15.70 -3.80
N GLU A 161 -9.86 -14.61 -3.41
CA GLU A 161 -9.93 -13.34 -4.08
C GLU A 161 -8.67 -13.10 -4.91
N TYR A 162 -8.84 -12.58 -6.11
CA TYR A 162 -7.75 -12.28 -7.04
C TYR A 162 -7.54 -10.78 -7.13
N ILE A 163 -6.32 -10.32 -6.91
CA ILE A 163 -5.93 -8.94 -7.11
C ILE A 163 -5.03 -8.87 -8.33
N TRP A 164 -5.50 -8.24 -9.38
CA TRP A 164 -4.76 -8.02 -10.61
C TRP A 164 -3.96 -6.72 -10.52
N VAL A 165 -2.71 -6.80 -10.95
CA VAL A 165 -1.79 -5.67 -11.03
C VAL A 165 -1.26 -5.57 -12.45
N ARG A 166 -1.29 -4.37 -12.99
CA ARG A 166 -0.67 -4.05 -14.27
C ARG A 166 0.68 -3.40 -14.00
N PHE A 167 1.71 -3.97 -14.56
CA PHE A 167 3.07 -3.45 -14.51
C PHE A 167 3.38 -2.72 -15.80
N VAL A 168 4.01 -1.57 -15.67
CA VAL A 168 4.51 -0.77 -16.78
C VAL A 168 5.96 -0.45 -16.49
N GLN A 169 6.85 -0.91 -17.35
CA GLN A 169 8.28 -0.67 -17.25
C GLN A 169 8.74 0.13 -18.46
N PHE A 170 9.22 1.34 -18.22
CA PHE A 170 9.85 2.16 -19.25
C PHE A 170 11.31 1.72 -19.41
N GLU A 171 11.80 1.66 -20.64
CA GLU A 171 13.22 1.55 -20.88
C GLU A 171 13.89 2.82 -20.35
N THR A 172 14.62 2.69 -19.26
CA THR A 172 15.54 3.73 -18.84
C THR A 172 16.76 3.62 -19.73
N GLU A 173 17.09 4.66 -20.49
CA GLU A 173 18.41 4.75 -21.12
C GLU A 173 19.47 4.45 -20.05
N ARG A 174 20.24 3.40 -20.27
CA ARG A 174 21.42 3.17 -19.46
C ARG A 174 22.33 4.37 -19.72
N PRO A 175 22.75 5.13 -18.70
CA PRO A 175 23.81 6.10 -18.88
C PRO A 175 25.03 5.34 -19.40
N GLY A 176 25.46 5.70 -20.59
CA GLY A 176 26.65 5.14 -21.23
C GLY A 176 27.93 5.47 -20.46
#